data_3119579a80c3ed9082f082b6bf8e8159
#
_entry.id   3119579a80c3ed9082f082b6bf8e8159
#
_cell.length_a   1.000
_cell.length_b   1.000
_cell.length_c   1.000
_cell.angle_alpha   90.00
_cell.angle_beta   90.00
_cell.angle_gamma   90.00
#
_symmetry.space_group_name_H-M   'P 1'
#
loop_
_entity.id
_entity.type
_entity.pdbx_description
1 polymer ?
#
loop_
_entity_poly.entity_id
_entity_poly.type
_entity_poly.pdbx_seq_one_letter_code
_entity_poly.pdbx_strand_id
1 'polypeptide(L)'
;MATPIKFGTSGWRSIVADEFTIANIRRAVAGIAAYVKIQPEPHRVLVGRDPRFLGESFVDEAARILAAAGVTPIVIPDPAPTPAIAYAVQTLKTSGSINFTASHNPPEYNGIKFSTHDGAPALPEVTKQIEAAIVGLGENPSIPRLNDPAPNFETADVKPAYLARIAELVDLKAIAASGIKVVFDPFWGAGRGYSCHILRSAGVTVETVHDYRDVLFGGHAPEPDDHLLADAKAKMAETGASLVIATDGDADRFGIVDQNGTFIQPNYVIALLFDYLVETRGWKNGVAKSVATTNLINALADYHKVHLYETPVGFKFIGELIIADKIAIGGEESAGLTIRGHVPEKDGIIAGLLVAEMVAKRGKSISAQLQELFGKVGSFYPRSEEHTSELQSPC
;
A
#
# COMPACT_ATOMS: atom_id res chain seq x y z
N MET A 1 -11.14 32.22 -4.92
CA MET A 1 -10.64 31.52 -3.71
C MET A 1 -9.73 30.39 -4.15
N ALA A 2 -8.59 30.19 -3.48
CA ALA A 2 -7.69 29.06 -3.79
C ALA A 2 -8.38 27.75 -3.44
N THR A 3 -8.19 26.71 -4.29
CA THR A 3 -8.72 25.36 -4.05
C THR A 3 -8.23 24.85 -2.69
N PRO A 4 -9.13 24.38 -1.80
CA PRO A 4 -8.72 23.82 -0.53
C PRO A 4 -7.98 22.48 -0.75
N ILE A 5 -6.77 22.37 -0.19
CA ILE A 5 -6.00 21.13 -0.19
C ILE A 5 -6.21 20.46 1.17
N LYS A 6 -6.85 19.28 1.17
CA LYS A 6 -7.13 18.53 2.40
C LYS A 6 -6.62 17.11 2.27
N PHE A 7 -5.87 16.67 3.27
CA PHE A 7 -5.37 15.31 3.37
C PHE A 7 -6.43 14.42 4.03
N GLY A 8 -7.01 13.52 3.26
CA GLY A 8 -7.96 12.52 3.74
C GLY A 8 -7.28 11.39 4.55
N THR A 9 -7.91 10.22 4.56
CA THR A 9 -7.36 9.02 5.24
C THR A 9 -6.06 8.51 4.61
N SER A 10 -5.88 8.75 3.28
CA SER A 10 -4.75 8.24 2.51
C SER A 10 -4.13 9.31 1.60
N GLY A 11 -3.96 10.52 2.10
CA GLY A 11 -3.37 11.63 1.36
C GLY A 11 -4.40 12.58 0.72
N TRP A 12 -3.91 13.55 -0.06
CA TRP A 12 -4.72 14.42 -0.91
C TRP A 12 -4.78 13.84 -2.31
N ARG A 13 -5.98 13.66 -2.87
CA ARG A 13 -6.21 13.11 -4.22
C ARG A 13 -7.22 13.97 -4.95
N SER A 14 -6.97 14.23 -6.25
CA SER A 14 -7.88 14.98 -7.11
C SER A 14 -7.63 14.67 -8.59
N ILE A 15 -8.53 15.13 -9.46
CA ILE A 15 -8.43 14.98 -10.91
C ILE A 15 -7.29 15.85 -11.44
N VAL A 16 -6.45 15.26 -12.29
CA VAL A 16 -5.31 15.96 -12.95
C VAL A 16 -5.86 17.04 -13.88
N ALA A 17 -5.22 18.20 -13.83
CA ALA A 17 -5.59 19.43 -14.55
C ALA A 17 -6.89 20.13 -14.07
N ASP A 18 -7.63 19.56 -13.16
CA ASP A 18 -8.71 20.24 -12.44
C ASP A 18 -8.18 20.80 -11.11
N GLU A 19 -8.25 20.04 -10.03
CA GLU A 19 -7.68 20.45 -8.73
C GLU A 19 -6.23 20.02 -8.56
N PHE A 20 -5.83 18.86 -9.10
CA PHE A 20 -4.46 18.37 -9.06
C PHE A 20 -3.61 19.06 -10.13
N THR A 21 -3.28 20.32 -9.89
CA THR A 21 -2.49 21.20 -10.77
C THR A 21 -1.09 21.41 -10.22
N ILE A 22 -0.14 21.79 -11.09
CA ILE A 22 1.22 22.17 -10.67
C ILE A 22 1.20 23.28 -9.59
N ALA A 23 0.29 24.25 -9.71
CA ALA A 23 0.15 25.32 -8.72
C ALA A 23 -0.25 24.78 -7.35
N ASN A 24 -1.20 23.85 -7.30
CA ASN A 24 -1.64 23.23 -6.05
C ASN A 24 -0.61 22.24 -5.49
N ILE A 25 0.11 21.50 -6.36
CA ILE A 25 1.26 20.66 -5.96
C ILE A 25 2.32 21.53 -5.27
N ARG A 26 2.68 22.69 -5.84
CA ARG A 26 3.62 23.63 -5.22
C ARG A 26 3.19 24.04 -3.83
N ARG A 27 1.91 24.37 -3.64
CA ARG A 27 1.35 24.73 -2.34
C ARG A 27 1.42 23.57 -1.35
N ALA A 28 1.04 22.37 -1.77
CA ALA A 28 1.08 21.18 -0.92
C ALA A 28 2.51 20.84 -0.48
N VAL A 29 3.46 20.84 -1.42
CA VAL A 29 4.87 20.54 -1.14
C VAL A 29 5.50 21.61 -0.26
N ALA A 30 5.19 22.91 -0.47
CA ALA A 30 5.66 23.99 0.39
C ALA A 30 5.13 23.85 1.83
N GLY A 31 3.85 23.43 2.00
CA GLY A 31 3.30 23.14 3.31
C GLY A 31 3.98 21.95 4.00
N ILE A 32 4.29 20.89 3.25
CA ILE A 32 5.07 19.75 3.75
C ILE A 32 6.49 20.19 4.13
N ALA A 33 7.16 20.98 3.30
CA ALA A 33 8.49 21.51 3.61
C ALA A 33 8.50 22.34 4.90
N ALA A 34 7.49 23.18 5.10
CA ALA A 34 7.34 23.96 6.34
C ALA A 34 7.15 23.05 7.56
N TYR A 35 6.34 22.00 7.44
CA TYR A 35 6.19 21.00 8.50
C TYR A 35 7.50 20.28 8.80
N VAL A 36 8.22 19.80 7.77
CA VAL A 36 9.49 19.08 7.95
C VAL A 36 10.54 19.95 8.66
N LYS A 37 10.60 21.24 8.33
CA LYS A 37 11.59 22.16 8.92
C LYS A 37 11.41 22.42 10.42
N ILE A 38 10.26 22.18 10.98
CA ILE A 38 10.03 22.28 12.43
C ILE A 38 10.25 20.98 13.17
N GLN A 39 10.51 19.87 12.42
CA GLN A 39 10.85 18.58 13.01
C GLN A 39 12.36 18.51 13.33
N PRO A 40 12.81 17.55 14.16
CA PRO A 40 14.24 17.29 14.34
C PRO A 40 14.97 16.97 13.02
N GLU A 41 16.26 17.32 12.94
CA GLU A 41 17.14 16.90 11.84
C GLU A 41 17.17 15.35 11.70
N PRO A 42 17.41 14.81 10.50
CA PRO A 42 17.94 15.49 9.32
C PRO A 42 16.83 15.94 8.36
N HIS A 43 16.58 17.15 8.05
CA HIS A 43 15.53 17.60 7.11
C HIS A 43 15.71 17.03 5.69
N ARG A 44 15.51 15.72 5.54
CA ARG A 44 15.63 14.93 4.30
C ARG A 44 14.29 14.26 4.01
N VAL A 45 13.82 14.31 2.76
CA VAL A 45 12.53 13.76 2.35
C VAL A 45 12.72 12.91 1.10
N LEU A 46 12.25 11.65 1.13
CA LEU A 46 12.13 10.82 -0.06
C LEU A 46 11.00 11.34 -0.94
N VAL A 47 11.23 11.38 -2.25
CA VAL A 47 10.20 11.76 -3.22
C VAL A 47 10.07 10.66 -4.25
N GLY A 48 8.95 9.97 -4.21
CA GLY A 48 8.63 8.84 -5.09
C GLY A 48 7.29 9.01 -5.80
N ARG A 49 6.93 8.02 -6.60
CA ARG A 49 5.70 8.00 -7.37
C ARG A 49 5.26 6.59 -7.73
N ASP A 50 3.99 6.43 -8.08
CA ASP A 50 3.48 5.32 -8.87
C ASP A 50 3.66 5.60 -10.39
N PRO A 51 3.25 4.71 -11.31
CA PRO A 51 3.47 4.90 -12.75
C PRO A 51 2.49 5.85 -13.44
N ARG A 52 1.63 6.59 -12.72
CA ARG A 52 0.63 7.51 -13.28
C ARG A 52 1.23 8.58 -14.17
N PHE A 53 0.36 9.14 -15.02
CA PHE A 53 0.70 10.24 -15.94
C PHE A 53 1.29 11.44 -15.19
N LEU A 54 2.32 12.06 -15.76
CA LEU A 54 3.06 13.22 -15.22
C LEU A 54 3.79 12.98 -13.87
N GLY A 55 3.82 11.76 -13.35
CA GLY A 55 4.46 11.48 -12.07
C GLY A 55 5.92 11.95 -12.00
N GLU A 56 6.69 11.80 -13.09
CA GLU A 56 8.07 12.28 -13.21
C GLU A 56 8.18 13.80 -13.03
N SER A 57 7.27 14.53 -13.68
CA SER A 57 7.23 15.99 -13.60
C SER A 57 6.85 16.47 -12.21
N PHE A 58 5.96 15.76 -11.53
CA PHE A 58 5.56 16.09 -10.16
C PHE A 58 6.68 15.83 -9.15
N VAL A 59 7.44 14.75 -9.33
CA VAL A 59 8.63 14.43 -8.52
C VAL A 59 9.70 15.52 -8.70
N ASP A 60 10.02 15.92 -9.94
CA ASP A 60 10.98 16.99 -10.21
C ASP A 60 10.55 18.33 -9.57
N GLU A 61 9.30 18.69 -9.75
CA GLU A 61 8.75 19.94 -9.17
C GLU A 61 8.81 19.93 -7.64
N ALA A 62 8.45 18.81 -7.01
CA ALA A 62 8.54 18.66 -5.55
C ALA A 62 9.99 18.76 -5.05
N ALA A 63 10.92 18.09 -5.70
CA ALA A 63 12.33 18.14 -5.32
C ALA A 63 12.91 19.55 -5.39
N ARG A 64 12.55 20.34 -6.41
CA ARG A 64 12.96 21.74 -6.57
C ARG A 64 12.43 22.65 -5.45
N ILE A 65 11.20 22.43 -5.03
CA ILE A 65 10.57 23.20 -3.95
C ILE A 65 11.20 22.85 -2.61
N LEU A 66 11.35 21.56 -2.32
CA LEU A 66 11.99 21.07 -1.09
C LEU A 66 13.41 21.66 -0.95
N ALA A 67 14.22 21.56 -2.01
CA ALA A 67 15.58 22.07 -2.02
C ALA A 67 15.61 23.60 -1.82
N ALA A 68 14.74 24.37 -2.50
CA ALA A 68 14.63 25.81 -2.31
C ALA A 68 14.20 26.20 -0.89
N ALA A 69 13.42 25.34 -0.22
CA ALA A 69 13.02 25.50 1.17
C ALA A 69 14.10 25.07 2.18
N GLY A 70 15.24 24.54 1.74
CA GLY A 70 16.31 24.03 2.60
C GLY A 70 16.03 22.64 3.18
N VAL A 71 15.19 21.86 2.51
CA VAL A 71 14.94 20.43 2.78
C VAL A 71 15.64 19.63 1.69
N THR A 72 16.44 18.62 2.06
CA THR A 72 17.16 17.80 1.08
C THR A 72 16.23 16.75 0.47
N PRO A 73 15.89 16.83 -0.83
CA PRO A 73 15.13 15.80 -1.51
C PRO A 73 16.03 14.61 -1.85
N ILE A 74 15.51 13.39 -1.69
CA ILE A 74 16.09 12.14 -2.22
C ILE A 74 15.09 11.59 -3.21
N VAL A 75 15.42 11.59 -4.49
CA VAL A 75 14.51 11.19 -5.57
C VAL A 75 14.59 9.68 -5.79
N ILE A 76 13.43 9.04 -5.89
CA ILE A 76 13.30 7.65 -6.34
C ILE A 76 13.05 7.70 -7.85
N PRO A 77 14.00 7.23 -8.69
CA PRO A 77 13.92 7.42 -10.14
C PRO A 77 12.76 6.66 -10.79
N ASP A 78 12.56 5.41 -10.37
CA ASP A 78 11.54 4.52 -10.93
C ASP A 78 10.26 4.52 -10.08
N PRO A 79 9.09 4.16 -10.67
CA PRO A 79 7.89 3.91 -9.89
C PRO A 79 8.15 2.87 -8.81
N ALA A 80 7.72 3.16 -7.58
CA ALA A 80 7.96 2.29 -6.44
C ALA A 80 6.68 2.07 -5.60
N PRO A 81 6.47 0.86 -5.06
CA PRO A 81 5.38 0.56 -4.13
C PRO A 81 5.41 1.48 -2.92
N THR A 82 4.24 1.92 -2.47
CA THR A 82 4.11 2.68 -1.22
C THR A 82 4.84 2.00 -0.05
N PRO A 83 4.70 0.68 0.21
CA PRO A 83 5.45 0.03 1.29
C PRO A 83 6.97 0.00 1.09
N ALA A 84 7.47 -0.04 -0.14
CA ALA A 84 8.90 0.03 -0.40
C ALA A 84 9.46 1.43 -0.07
N ILE A 85 8.70 2.48 -0.38
CA ILE A 85 9.03 3.86 0.01
C ILE A 85 9.00 4.01 1.54
N ALA A 86 7.98 3.46 2.22
CA ALA A 86 7.87 3.46 3.67
C ALA A 86 9.06 2.76 4.34
N TYR A 87 9.51 1.63 3.81
CA TYR A 87 10.70 0.93 4.28
C TYR A 87 11.98 1.75 4.08
N ALA A 88 12.08 2.43 2.94
CA ALA A 88 13.23 3.31 2.65
C ALA A 88 13.28 4.52 3.60
N VAL A 89 12.15 5.07 4.04
CA VAL A 89 12.11 6.13 5.07
C VAL A 89 12.84 5.69 6.33
N GLN A 90 12.56 4.47 6.81
CA GLN A 90 13.18 3.92 8.01
C GLN A 90 14.67 3.63 7.82
N THR A 91 15.04 3.00 6.70
CA THR A 91 16.43 2.54 6.46
C THR A 91 17.38 3.69 6.12
N LEU A 92 16.91 4.71 5.39
CA LEU A 92 17.67 5.91 5.07
C LEU A 92 17.54 7.01 6.12
N LYS A 93 16.72 6.78 7.16
CA LYS A 93 16.49 7.70 8.29
C LYS A 93 16.12 9.10 7.82
N THR A 94 15.13 9.19 6.93
CA THR A 94 14.61 10.46 6.44
C THR A 94 13.53 11.02 7.38
N SER A 95 13.20 12.30 7.24
CA SER A 95 12.11 12.94 8.00
C SER A 95 10.72 12.49 7.53
N GLY A 96 10.66 11.77 6.42
CA GLY A 96 9.44 11.25 5.81
C GLY A 96 9.56 11.10 4.31
N SER A 97 8.42 10.89 3.66
CA SER A 97 8.34 10.79 2.20
C SER A 97 7.14 11.50 1.62
N ILE A 98 7.30 11.98 0.39
CA ILE A 98 6.22 12.38 -0.52
C ILE A 98 6.11 11.29 -1.58
N ASN A 99 4.94 10.67 -1.68
CA ASN A 99 4.65 9.71 -2.75
C ASN A 99 3.51 10.24 -3.63
N PHE A 100 3.80 10.47 -4.91
CA PHE A 100 2.80 10.85 -5.91
C PHE A 100 2.04 9.62 -6.36
N THR A 101 0.84 9.47 -5.86
CA THR A 101 -0.07 8.35 -6.16
C THR A 101 -1.51 8.69 -5.80
N ALA A 102 -2.44 8.09 -6.51
CA ALA A 102 -3.84 8.03 -6.12
C ALA A 102 -4.30 6.59 -5.82
N SER A 103 -3.33 5.65 -5.56
CA SER A 103 -3.59 4.24 -5.23
C SER A 103 -4.52 3.60 -6.28
N HIS A 104 -5.70 3.16 -5.89
CA HIS A 104 -6.70 2.50 -6.73
C HIS A 104 -7.66 3.44 -7.48
N ASN A 105 -7.55 4.77 -7.33
CA ASN A 105 -8.40 5.69 -8.08
C ASN A 105 -8.17 5.56 -9.60
N PRO A 106 -9.19 5.89 -10.42
CA PRO A 106 -9.10 5.89 -11.89
C PRO A 106 -7.90 6.69 -12.43
N PRO A 107 -7.50 6.48 -13.68
CA PRO A 107 -6.27 7.05 -14.25
C PRO A 107 -6.24 8.59 -14.30
N GLU A 108 -7.40 9.25 -14.36
CA GLU A 108 -7.49 10.71 -14.34
C GLU A 108 -7.13 11.35 -12.99
N TYR A 109 -7.04 10.55 -11.91
CA TYR A 109 -6.62 11.03 -10.60
C TYR A 109 -5.10 10.95 -10.42
N ASN A 110 -4.58 11.86 -9.60
CA ASN A 110 -3.28 11.72 -8.95
C ASN A 110 -3.40 12.25 -7.51
N GLY A 111 -2.34 12.15 -6.72
CA GLY A 111 -2.39 12.56 -5.33
C GLY A 111 -1.01 12.69 -4.70
N ILE A 112 -1.01 13.11 -3.45
CA ILE A 112 0.17 13.18 -2.58
C ILE A 112 -0.14 12.43 -1.30
N LYS A 113 0.58 11.32 -1.05
CA LYS A 113 0.69 10.72 0.27
C LYS A 113 1.93 11.28 0.98
N PHE A 114 1.78 11.63 2.25
CA PHE A 114 2.91 11.98 3.11
C PHE A 114 3.04 10.94 4.21
N SER A 115 4.23 10.36 4.34
CA SER A 115 4.59 9.45 5.43
C SER A 115 5.57 10.15 6.37
N THR A 116 5.44 9.89 7.67
CA THR A 116 6.32 10.41 8.72
C THR A 116 7.64 9.64 8.79
N HIS A 117 8.57 10.06 9.64
CA HIS A 117 9.93 9.51 9.78
C HIS A 117 10.00 8.01 10.11
N ASP A 118 8.92 7.45 10.60
CA ASP A 118 8.75 6.02 10.89
C ASP A 118 8.19 5.21 9.70
N GLY A 119 7.90 5.88 8.57
CA GLY A 119 7.29 5.29 7.38
C GLY A 119 5.78 5.11 7.47
N ALA A 120 5.15 5.49 8.58
CA ALA A 120 3.69 5.41 8.74
C ALA A 120 2.97 6.51 7.94
N PRO A 121 1.71 6.28 7.53
CA PRO A 121 0.86 7.34 7.01
C PRO A 121 0.66 8.43 8.06
N ALA A 122 0.73 9.69 7.62
CA ALA A 122 0.63 10.84 8.53
C ALA A 122 -0.68 10.84 9.32
N LEU A 123 -0.57 10.96 10.64
CA LEU A 123 -1.70 11.11 11.56
C LEU A 123 -2.43 12.44 11.34
N PRO A 124 -3.70 12.58 11.80
CA PRO A 124 -4.48 13.80 11.65
C PRO A 124 -3.81 15.06 12.20
N GLU A 125 -3.01 14.93 13.26
CA GLU A 125 -2.26 16.03 13.88
C GLU A 125 -1.19 16.58 12.91
N VAL A 126 -0.54 15.69 12.16
CA VAL A 126 0.48 16.04 11.16
C VAL A 126 -0.18 16.67 9.94
N THR A 127 -1.22 16.05 9.40
CA THR A 127 -1.90 16.58 8.21
C THR A 127 -2.54 17.94 8.47
N LYS A 128 -3.12 18.17 9.66
CA LYS A 128 -3.63 19.49 10.06
C LYS A 128 -2.55 20.57 10.12
N GLN A 129 -1.34 20.24 10.58
CA GLN A 129 -0.23 21.18 10.58
C GLN A 129 0.22 21.52 9.15
N ILE A 130 0.30 20.53 8.26
CA ILE A 130 0.59 20.73 6.84
C ILE A 130 -0.50 21.59 6.19
N GLU A 131 -1.77 21.30 6.41
CA GLU A 131 -2.91 22.06 5.89
C GLU A 131 -2.90 23.51 6.41
N ALA A 132 -2.61 23.72 7.68
CA ALA A 132 -2.47 25.06 8.25
C ALA A 132 -1.33 25.85 7.61
N ALA A 133 -0.18 25.20 7.35
CA ALA A 133 0.93 25.82 6.64
C ALA A 133 0.52 26.19 5.20
N ILE A 134 -0.21 25.34 4.49
CA ILE A 134 -0.73 25.61 3.13
C ILE A 134 -1.67 26.83 3.14
N VAL A 135 -2.58 26.89 4.11
CA VAL A 135 -3.49 28.06 4.26
C VAL A 135 -2.71 29.31 4.54
N GLY A 136 -1.66 29.26 5.36
CA GLY A 136 -0.78 30.37 5.68
C GLY A 136 -0.03 30.97 4.48
N LEU A 137 0.12 30.20 3.38
CA LEU A 137 0.72 30.71 2.14
C LEU A 137 -0.17 31.74 1.41
N GLY A 138 -1.48 31.76 1.68
CA GLY A 138 -2.45 32.62 0.99
C GLY A 138 -2.93 32.06 -0.37
N GLU A 139 -3.68 32.90 -1.10
CA GLU A 139 -4.34 32.47 -2.35
C GLU A 139 -3.41 32.34 -3.56
N ASN A 140 -2.43 33.25 -3.69
CA ASN A 140 -1.49 33.30 -4.83
C ASN A 140 -0.04 33.41 -4.31
N PRO A 141 0.48 32.38 -3.65
CA PRO A 141 1.80 32.45 -3.05
C PRO A 141 2.90 32.42 -4.12
N SER A 142 3.93 33.25 -3.93
CA SER A 142 5.21 33.07 -4.62
C SER A 142 5.99 31.96 -3.91
N ILE A 143 5.93 30.75 -4.44
CA ILE A 143 6.62 29.59 -3.85
C ILE A 143 8.01 29.48 -4.47
N PRO A 144 9.09 29.63 -3.66
CA PRO A 144 10.43 29.43 -4.16
C PRO A 144 10.63 28.03 -4.72
N ARG A 145 11.29 27.94 -5.88
CA ARG A 145 11.74 26.68 -6.50
C ARG A 145 13.08 26.93 -7.20
N LEU A 146 13.88 25.88 -7.30
CA LEU A 146 15.10 25.95 -8.10
C LEU A 146 14.76 26.03 -9.60
N ASN A 147 15.51 26.87 -10.33
CA ASN A 147 15.30 27.09 -11.75
C ASN A 147 15.83 25.94 -12.63
N ASP A 148 15.48 25.95 -13.91
CA ASP A 148 16.08 25.09 -14.92
C ASP A 148 17.51 25.55 -15.27
N PRO A 149 18.44 24.62 -15.61
CA PRO A 149 18.25 23.16 -15.63
C PRO A 149 18.05 22.58 -14.22
N ALA A 150 17.43 21.38 -14.18
CA ALA A 150 17.27 20.68 -12.92
C ALA A 150 18.63 20.37 -12.28
N PRO A 151 18.82 20.65 -10.98
CA PRO A 151 20.01 20.20 -10.28
C PRO A 151 20.03 18.66 -10.20
N ASN A 152 21.23 18.08 -10.12
CA ASN A 152 21.35 16.65 -9.78
C ASN A 152 20.98 16.48 -8.30
N PHE A 153 19.80 15.92 -8.05
CA PHE A 153 19.40 15.52 -6.72
C PHE A 153 19.99 14.16 -6.33
N GLU A 154 20.16 13.93 -5.03
CA GLU A 154 20.45 12.60 -4.51
C GLU A 154 19.35 11.63 -4.94
N THR A 155 19.73 10.41 -5.34
CA THR A 155 18.78 9.36 -5.75
C THR A 155 18.90 8.14 -4.87
N ALA A 156 17.80 7.39 -4.72
CA ALA A 156 17.78 6.12 -4.01
C ALA A 156 17.05 5.05 -4.81
N ASP A 157 17.67 3.87 -4.99
CA ASP A 157 16.99 2.65 -5.40
C ASP A 157 16.46 1.94 -4.16
N VAL A 158 15.14 1.95 -3.98
CA VAL A 158 14.48 1.40 -2.79
C VAL A 158 14.19 -0.09 -2.90
N LYS A 159 14.27 -0.67 -4.11
CA LYS A 159 13.85 -2.03 -4.40
C LYS A 159 14.72 -3.10 -3.74
N PRO A 160 16.07 -3.07 -3.82
CA PRO A 160 16.90 -4.15 -3.28
C PRO A 160 16.74 -4.34 -1.78
N ALA A 161 16.75 -3.24 -1.01
CA ALA A 161 16.63 -3.30 0.43
C ALA A 161 15.22 -3.80 0.86
N TYR A 162 14.18 -3.35 0.18
CA TYR A 162 12.82 -3.81 0.43
C TYR A 162 12.66 -5.31 0.13
N LEU A 163 13.13 -5.79 -1.03
CA LEU A 163 13.05 -7.21 -1.38
C LEU A 163 13.87 -8.11 -0.43
N ALA A 164 15.02 -7.63 0.03
CA ALA A 164 15.78 -8.32 1.07
C ALA A 164 14.98 -8.45 2.37
N ARG A 165 14.27 -7.38 2.78
CA ARG A 165 13.39 -7.42 3.95
C ARG A 165 12.23 -8.40 3.78
N ILE A 166 11.59 -8.42 2.62
CA ILE A 166 10.53 -9.40 2.31
C ILE A 166 11.06 -10.84 2.42
N ALA A 167 12.28 -11.10 1.92
CA ALA A 167 12.90 -12.44 2.00
C ALA A 167 13.20 -12.89 3.44
N GLU A 168 13.33 -11.96 4.38
CA GLU A 168 13.46 -12.30 5.82
C GLU A 168 12.10 -12.66 6.46
N LEU A 169 11.01 -12.09 5.95
CA LEU A 169 9.67 -12.22 6.53
C LEU A 169 8.86 -13.36 5.93
N VAL A 170 9.18 -13.81 4.72
CA VAL A 170 8.44 -14.84 3.96
C VAL A 170 9.35 -16.05 3.71
N ASP A 171 8.84 -17.25 3.96
CA ASP A 171 9.54 -18.50 3.67
C ASP A 171 9.48 -18.86 2.18
N LEU A 172 10.27 -18.14 1.39
CA LEU A 172 10.38 -18.35 -0.07
C LEU A 172 10.81 -19.76 -0.44
N LYS A 173 11.60 -20.43 0.42
CA LYS A 173 12.05 -21.81 0.19
C LYS A 173 10.87 -22.79 0.26
N ALA A 174 9.98 -22.61 1.22
CA ALA A 174 8.78 -23.44 1.31
C ALA A 174 7.86 -23.22 0.09
N ILE A 175 7.71 -21.97 -0.38
CA ILE A 175 6.95 -21.69 -1.60
C ILE A 175 7.55 -22.42 -2.80
N ALA A 176 8.86 -22.31 -3.01
CA ALA A 176 9.57 -22.96 -4.13
C ALA A 176 9.45 -24.50 -4.05
N ALA A 177 9.64 -25.08 -2.87
CA ALA A 177 9.61 -26.52 -2.65
C ALA A 177 8.21 -27.14 -2.87
N SER A 178 7.14 -26.35 -2.73
CA SER A 178 5.76 -26.83 -2.90
C SER A 178 5.39 -27.09 -4.37
N GLY A 179 6.11 -26.51 -5.32
CA GLY A 179 5.81 -26.60 -6.75
C GLY A 179 4.58 -25.80 -7.19
N ILE A 180 4.04 -24.91 -6.34
CA ILE A 180 2.91 -24.06 -6.75
C ILE A 180 3.35 -23.14 -7.90
N LYS A 181 2.40 -22.89 -8.81
CA LYS A 181 2.55 -21.87 -9.87
C LYS A 181 1.68 -20.67 -9.51
N VAL A 182 2.18 -19.48 -9.76
CA VAL A 182 1.52 -18.22 -9.43
C VAL A 182 1.28 -17.40 -10.69
N VAL A 183 0.11 -16.81 -10.83
CA VAL A 183 -0.12 -15.68 -11.73
C VAL A 183 -0.03 -14.40 -10.90
N PHE A 184 0.77 -13.43 -11.35
CA PHE A 184 0.87 -12.13 -10.72
C PHE A 184 0.33 -11.03 -11.63
N ASP A 185 -0.59 -10.21 -11.10
CA ASP A 185 -1.16 -9.07 -11.76
C ASP A 185 -0.85 -7.78 -10.97
N PRO A 186 0.10 -6.97 -11.39
CA PRO A 186 0.38 -5.67 -10.78
C PRO A 186 -0.57 -4.56 -11.21
N PHE A 187 -1.60 -4.84 -12.00
CA PHE A 187 -2.51 -3.83 -12.56
C PHE A 187 -1.79 -2.63 -13.17
N TRP A 188 -0.75 -2.87 -14.00
CA TRP A 188 0.15 -1.84 -14.57
C TRP A 188 0.81 -0.93 -13.52
N GLY A 189 0.61 -1.20 -12.24
CA GLY A 189 0.98 -0.39 -11.09
C GLY A 189 2.46 -0.44 -10.70
N ALA A 190 2.77 0.07 -9.52
CA ALA A 190 4.12 0.13 -8.94
C ALA A 190 4.63 -1.25 -8.47
N GLY A 191 3.75 -2.25 -8.31
CA GLY A 191 4.12 -3.63 -7.97
C GLY A 191 4.89 -4.38 -9.06
N ARG A 192 4.96 -3.83 -10.29
CA ARG A 192 5.68 -4.44 -11.42
C ARG A 192 7.14 -4.72 -11.07
N GLY A 193 7.55 -5.96 -11.36
CA GLY A 193 8.91 -6.40 -11.10
C GLY A 193 9.25 -6.63 -9.63
N TYR A 194 8.31 -6.60 -8.69
CA TYR A 194 8.54 -6.90 -7.27
C TYR A 194 8.16 -8.35 -6.93
N SER A 195 6.88 -8.70 -6.81
CA SER A 195 6.45 -10.06 -6.44
C SER A 195 6.94 -11.12 -7.44
N CYS A 196 6.82 -10.84 -8.74
CA CYS A 196 7.31 -11.77 -9.77
C CYS A 196 8.84 -11.95 -9.70
N HIS A 197 9.60 -10.90 -9.41
CA HIS A 197 11.06 -10.99 -9.29
C HIS A 197 11.47 -11.87 -8.11
N ILE A 198 10.95 -11.60 -6.90
CA ILE A 198 11.36 -12.33 -5.70
C ILE A 198 10.96 -13.81 -5.77
N LEU A 199 9.77 -14.12 -6.29
CA LEU A 199 9.29 -15.49 -6.48
C LEU A 199 10.13 -16.24 -7.53
N ARG A 200 10.38 -15.64 -8.70
CA ARG A 200 11.24 -16.25 -9.74
C ARG A 200 12.66 -16.46 -9.25
N SER A 201 13.21 -15.51 -8.50
CA SER A 201 14.55 -15.64 -7.90
C SER A 201 14.65 -16.79 -6.90
N ALA A 202 13.54 -17.13 -6.26
CA ALA A 202 13.44 -18.29 -5.37
C ALA A 202 13.17 -19.63 -6.10
N GLY A 203 12.96 -19.62 -7.43
CA GLY A 203 12.68 -20.80 -8.24
C GLY A 203 11.19 -21.12 -8.42
N VAL A 204 10.28 -20.22 -8.06
CA VAL A 204 8.83 -20.37 -8.27
C VAL A 204 8.48 -20.05 -9.72
N THR A 205 7.62 -20.84 -10.35
CA THR A 205 7.05 -20.53 -11.66
C THR A 205 6.02 -19.42 -11.53
N VAL A 206 6.28 -18.29 -12.18
CA VAL A 206 5.38 -17.13 -12.16
C VAL A 206 5.07 -16.66 -13.56
N GLU A 207 3.80 -16.63 -13.89
CA GLU A 207 3.25 -15.95 -15.05
C GLU A 207 2.81 -14.54 -14.66
N THR A 208 2.84 -13.60 -15.59
CA THR A 208 2.42 -12.21 -15.33
C THR A 208 1.42 -11.76 -16.35
N VAL A 209 0.45 -10.98 -15.91
CA VAL A 209 -0.43 -10.17 -16.78
C VAL A 209 -0.22 -8.70 -16.40
N HIS A 210 -0.51 -7.77 -17.30
CA HIS A 210 -0.42 -6.32 -17.07
C HIS A 210 0.94 -5.83 -16.48
N ASP A 211 2.04 -6.57 -16.71
CA ASP A 211 3.38 -6.28 -16.19
C ASP A 211 4.18 -5.36 -17.15
N TYR A 212 3.52 -4.31 -17.66
CA TYR A 212 4.12 -3.26 -18.46
C TYR A 212 3.54 -1.89 -18.04
N ARG A 213 4.20 -0.80 -18.42
CA ARG A 213 3.71 0.54 -18.07
C ARG A 213 2.53 0.92 -18.98
N ASP A 214 1.40 1.16 -18.36
CA ASP A 214 0.27 1.86 -18.95
C ASP A 214 -0.25 2.91 -17.97
N VAL A 215 -0.17 4.18 -18.32
CA VAL A 215 -0.62 5.29 -17.46
C VAL A 215 -2.14 5.38 -17.36
N LEU A 216 -2.86 4.65 -18.21
CA LEU A 216 -4.32 4.55 -18.22
C LEU A 216 -4.84 3.29 -17.50
N PHE A 217 -3.94 2.41 -17.03
CA PHE A 217 -4.31 1.17 -16.32
C PHE A 217 -5.35 0.33 -17.06
N GLY A 218 -5.19 0.18 -18.40
CA GLY A 218 -6.17 -0.53 -19.21
C GLY A 218 -7.52 0.20 -19.38
N GLY A 219 -7.61 1.47 -18.99
CA GLY A 219 -8.81 2.29 -19.08
C GLY A 219 -9.76 2.19 -17.88
N HIS A 220 -9.32 1.62 -16.75
CA HIS A 220 -10.11 1.50 -15.52
C HIS A 220 -9.27 1.78 -14.26
N ALA A 221 -9.90 1.76 -13.10
CA ALA A 221 -9.20 1.87 -11.84
C ALA A 221 -8.25 0.67 -11.63
N PRO A 222 -7.00 0.88 -11.19
CA PRO A 222 -6.07 -0.21 -10.88
C PRO A 222 -6.41 -0.81 -9.51
N GLU A 223 -7.57 -1.43 -9.40
CA GLU A 223 -8.09 -2.04 -8.17
C GLU A 223 -8.30 -3.54 -8.37
N PRO A 224 -7.74 -4.41 -7.52
CA PRO A 224 -7.77 -5.86 -7.72
C PRO A 224 -9.10 -6.50 -7.28
N ASP A 225 -10.20 -6.03 -7.86
CA ASP A 225 -11.54 -6.57 -7.66
C ASP A 225 -11.82 -7.79 -8.54
N ASP A 226 -12.80 -8.60 -8.13
CA ASP A 226 -13.14 -9.87 -8.79
C ASP A 226 -13.42 -9.74 -10.29
N HIS A 227 -14.15 -8.71 -10.69
CA HIS A 227 -14.52 -8.47 -12.10
C HIS A 227 -13.35 -7.96 -12.95
N LEU A 228 -12.36 -7.29 -12.35
CA LEU A 228 -11.17 -6.78 -13.04
C LEU A 228 -10.06 -7.82 -13.16
N LEU A 229 -10.16 -8.95 -12.46
CA LEU A 229 -9.19 -10.05 -12.50
C LEU A 229 -9.46 -11.08 -13.61
N ALA A 230 -10.30 -10.77 -14.59
CA ALA A 230 -10.68 -11.71 -15.65
C ALA A 230 -9.46 -12.26 -16.43
N ASP A 231 -8.52 -11.39 -16.82
CA ASP A 231 -7.30 -11.79 -17.55
C ASP A 231 -6.37 -12.65 -16.70
N ALA A 232 -6.22 -12.32 -15.42
CA ALA A 232 -5.43 -13.12 -14.48
C ALA A 232 -6.05 -14.50 -14.25
N LYS A 233 -7.39 -14.61 -14.15
CA LYS A 233 -8.11 -15.88 -14.04
C LYS A 233 -8.00 -16.70 -15.34
N ALA A 234 -8.08 -16.06 -16.50
CA ALA A 234 -7.87 -16.74 -17.78
C ALA A 234 -6.43 -17.29 -17.88
N LYS A 235 -5.43 -16.50 -17.51
CA LYS A 235 -4.03 -16.95 -17.47
C LYS A 235 -3.83 -18.08 -16.46
N MET A 236 -4.47 -18.04 -15.31
CA MET A 236 -4.47 -19.12 -14.32
C MET A 236 -5.01 -20.43 -14.93
N ALA A 237 -6.15 -20.39 -15.62
CA ALA A 237 -6.75 -21.54 -16.26
C ALA A 237 -5.86 -22.10 -17.39
N GLU A 238 -5.26 -21.22 -18.22
CA GLU A 238 -4.33 -21.59 -19.30
C GLU A 238 -3.09 -22.33 -18.78
N THR A 239 -2.51 -21.85 -17.68
CA THR A 239 -1.23 -22.33 -17.18
C THR A 239 -1.32 -23.39 -16.09
N GLY A 240 -2.52 -23.63 -15.58
CA GLY A 240 -2.77 -24.47 -14.41
C GLY A 240 -2.13 -23.92 -13.14
N ALA A 241 -2.09 -22.60 -12.99
CA ALA A 241 -1.56 -21.96 -11.79
C ALA A 241 -2.46 -22.22 -10.58
N SER A 242 -1.83 -22.29 -9.40
CA SER A 242 -2.50 -22.60 -8.13
C SER A 242 -3.04 -21.38 -7.41
N LEU A 243 -2.61 -20.17 -7.83
CA LEU A 243 -2.87 -18.93 -7.11
C LEU A 243 -2.74 -17.74 -8.06
N VAL A 244 -3.68 -16.79 -7.95
CA VAL A 244 -3.47 -15.43 -8.46
C VAL A 244 -3.18 -14.52 -7.28
N ILE A 245 -2.15 -13.70 -7.45
CA ILE A 245 -1.80 -12.58 -6.57
C ILE A 245 -1.91 -11.31 -7.41
N ALA A 246 -2.62 -10.31 -6.93
CA ALA A 246 -2.69 -9.00 -7.57
C ALA A 246 -2.40 -7.88 -6.58
N THR A 247 -1.96 -6.73 -7.09
CA THR A 247 -1.77 -5.51 -6.29
C THR A 247 -2.40 -4.31 -7.01
N ASP A 248 -2.82 -3.31 -6.24
CA ASP A 248 -3.35 -2.06 -6.79
C ASP A 248 -2.25 -1.14 -7.35
N GLY A 249 -2.64 0.06 -7.78
CA GLY A 249 -1.77 1.01 -8.49
C GLY A 249 -0.48 1.37 -7.79
N ASP A 250 -0.47 1.49 -6.45
CA ASP A 250 0.74 1.74 -5.64
C ASP A 250 1.13 0.56 -4.73
N ALA A 251 0.53 -0.61 -4.99
CA ALA A 251 0.82 -1.90 -4.39
C ALA A 251 0.67 -1.96 -2.85
N ASP A 252 -0.18 -1.10 -2.28
CA ASP A 252 -0.51 -1.15 -0.86
C ASP A 252 -1.71 -2.07 -0.56
N ARG A 253 -2.48 -2.50 -1.59
CA ARG A 253 -3.59 -3.45 -1.51
C ARG A 253 -3.32 -4.72 -2.30
N PHE A 254 -4.06 -5.77 -1.97
CA PHE A 254 -3.94 -7.08 -2.61
C PHE A 254 -5.26 -7.60 -3.16
N GLY A 255 -5.19 -8.45 -4.19
CA GLY A 255 -6.27 -9.31 -4.66
C GLY A 255 -5.79 -10.75 -4.72
N ILE A 256 -6.63 -11.69 -4.29
CA ILE A 256 -6.29 -13.12 -4.23
C ILE A 256 -7.36 -13.94 -4.93
N VAL A 257 -6.94 -14.84 -5.84
CA VAL A 257 -7.84 -15.84 -6.44
C VAL A 257 -7.30 -17.25 -6.14
N ASP A 258 -8.14 -18.10 -5.61
CA ASP A 258 -7.83 -19.50 -5.30
C ASP A 258 -7.75 -20.35 -6.58
N GLN A 259 -7.15 -21.53 -6.50
CA GLN A 259 -6.90 -22.44 -7.61
C GLN A 259 -8.15 -22.82 -8.45
N ASN A 260 -9.35 -22.69 -7.87
CA ASN A 260 -10.62 -22.95 -8.54
C ASN A 260 -11.22 -21.70 -9.24
N GLY A 261 -10.49 -20.58 -9.28
CA GLY A 261 -10.96 -19.32 -9.86
C GLY A 261 -11.81 -18.46 -8.93
N THR A 262 -12.00 -18.87 -7.67
CA THR A 262 -12.76 -18.10 -6.68
C THR A 262 -11.94 -16.93 -6.15
N PHE A 263 -12.47 -15.71 -6.24
CA PHE A 263 -11.91 -14.54 -5.57
C PHE A 263 -12.11 -14.65 -4.06
N ILE A 264 -11.04 -14.48 -3.32
CA ILE A 264 -11.07 -14.55 -1.85
C ILE A 264 -11.16 -13.13 -1.30
N GLN A 265 -12.26 -12.82 -0.67
CA GLN A 265 -12.46 -11.49 -0.09
C GLN A 265 -11.37 -11.13 0.91
N PRO A 266 -10.90 -9.86 0.93
CA PRO A 266 -9.82 -9.41 1.83
C PRO A 266 -10.06 -9.76 3.31
N ASN A 267 -11.30 -9.67 3.76
CA ASN A 267 -11.71 -10.07 5.10
C ASN A 267 -11.29 -11.51 5.47
N TYR A 268 -11.44 -12.44 4.53
CA TYR A 268 -11.05 -13.83 4.73
C TYR A 268 -9.56 -14.04 4.64
N VAL A 269 -8.88 -13.31 3.75
CA VAL A 269 -7.42 -13.37 3.63
C VAL A 269 -6.75 -12.92 4.93
N ILE A 270 -7.20 -11.79 5.50
CA ILE A 270 -6.67 -11.27 6.77
C ILE A 270 -6.88 -12.27 7.90
N ALA A 271 -8.10 -12.87 7.99
CA ALA A 271 -8.42 -13.85 9.01
C ALA A 271 -7.58 -15.13 8.89
N LEU A 272 -7.41 -15.65 7.66
CA LEU A 272 -6.58 -16.83 7.37
C LEU A 272 -5.10 -16.57 7.69
N LEU A 273 -4.57 -15.42 7.30
CA LEU A 273 -3.19 -15.05 7.60
C LEU A 273 -2.97 -14.84 9.11
N PHE A 274 -3.96 -14.28 9.82
CA PHE A 274 -3.89 -14.16 11.27
C PHE A 274 -3.78 -15.53 11.94
N ASP A 275 -4.69 -16.45 11.63
CA ASP A 275 -4.66 -17.84 12.13
C ASP A 275 -3.32 -18.52 11.79
N TYR A 276 -2.90 -18.41 10.54
CA TYR A 276 -1.66 -18.99 10.05
C TYR A 276 -0.41 -18.46 10.77
N LEU A 277 -0.31 -17.17 10.95
CA LEU A 277 0.86 -16.52 11.57
C LEU A 277 0.94 -16.84 13.06
N VAL A 278 -0.18 -16.87 13.78
CA VAL A 278 -0.20 -17.30 15.19
C VAL A 278 0.26 -18.76 15.33
N GLU A 279 -0.26 -19.65 14.49
CA GLU A 279 0.09 -21.08 14.54
C GLU A 279 1.56 -21.34 14.17
N THR A 280 2.08 -20.67 13.13
CA THR A 280 3.39 -21.00 12.56
C THR A 280 4.55 -20.16 13.12
N ARG A 281 4.28 -18.92 13.53
CA ARG A 281 5.28 -18.01 14.10
C ARG A 281 5.28 -18.00 15.63
N GLY A 282 4.25 -18.59 16.25
CA GLY A 282 4.09 -18.57 17.70
C GLY A 282 3.90 -17.17 18.29
N TRP A 283 3.49 -16.21 17.47
CA TRP A 283 3.28 -14.83 17.91
C TRP A 283 2.04 -14.74 18.82
N LYS A 284 2.25 -14.18 20.00
CA LYS A 284 1.18 -13.94 20.99
C LYS A 284 0.76 -12.48 21.07
N ASN A 285 1.30 -11.64 20.21
CA ASN A 285 0.86 -10.26 20.06
C ASN A 285 -0.61 -10.24 19.60
N GLY A 286 -1.30 -9.14 19.85
CA GLY A 286 -2.69 -8.98 19.46
C GLY A 286 -2.91 -8.96 17.96
N VAL A 287 -4.13 -8.74 17.56
CA VAL A 287 -4.55 -8.49 16.17
C VAL A 287 -5.26 -7.15 16.11
N ALA A 288 -5.10 -6.39 15.03
CA ALA A 288 -5.84 -5.16 14.79
C ALA A 288 -6.72 -5.26 13.55
N LYS A 289 -7.90 -4.66 13.64
CA LYS A 289 -8.83 -4.49 12.53
C LYS A 289 -9.53 -3.14 12.59
N SER A 290 -10.01 -2.62 11.45
CA SER A 290 -10.95 -1.49 11.46
C SER A 290 -12.34 -1.95 11.94
N VAL A 291 -13.16 -1.02 12.39
CA VAL A 291 -14.57 -1.28 12.77
C VAL A 291 -15.39 -1.88 11.62
N ALA A 292 -15.01 -1.62 10.36
CA ALA A 292 -15.68 -2.13 9.17
C ALA A 292 -15.24 -3.55 8.79
N THR A 293 -14.12 -4.04 9.35
CA THR A 293 -13.57 -5.36 9.05
C THR A 293 -14.32 -6.46 9.79
N THR A 294 -14.35 -7.65 9.21
CA THR A 294 -15.15 -8.78 9.67
C THR A 294 -14.97 -9.18 11.15
N ASN A 295 -16.06 -9.56 11.81
CA ASN A 295 -16.03 -10.13 13.16
C ASN A 295 -15.46 -11.56 13.24
N LEU A 296 -15.14 -12.19 12.12
CA LEU A 296 -14.36 -13.42 12.09
C LEU A 296 -13.02 -13.25 12.83
N ILE A 297 -12.40 -12.07 12.72
CA ILE A 297 -11.16 -11.74 13.45
C ILE A 297 -11.38 -11.69 14.96
N ASN A 298 -12.56 -11.21 15.43
CA ASN A 298 -12.89 -11.22 16.87
C ASN A 298 -12.93 -12.67 17.38
N ALA A 299 -13.67 -13.56 16.68
CA ALA A 299 -13.77 -14.96 17.07
C ALA A 299 -12.40 -15.68 17.06
N LEU A 300 -11.53 -15.36 16.12
CA LEU A 300 -10.16 -15.89 16.08
C LEU A 300 -9.28 -15.33 17.20
N ALA A 301 -9.42 -14.07 17.56
CA ALA A 301 -8.70 -13.48 18.68
C ALA A 301 -9.06 -14.18 20.00
N ASP A 302 -10.36 -14.46 20.21
CA ASP A 302 -10.87 -15.23 21.34
C ASP A 302 -10.34 -16.69 21.32
N TYR A 303 -10.37 -17.34 20.15
CA TYR A 303 -9.86 -18.71 19.98
C TYR A 303 -8.38 -18.83 20.29
N HIS A 304 -7.55 -17.90 19.79
CA HIS A 304 -6.10 -17.87 20.06
C HIS A 304 -5.74 -17.21 21.39
N LYS A 305 -6.71 -16.66 22.13
CA LYS A 305 -6.53 -15.97 23.40
C LYS A 305 -5.52 -14.80 23.31
N VAL A 306 -5.64 -14.01 22.26
CA VAL A 306 -4.85 -12.81 22.04
C VAL A 306 -5.73 -11.56 22.08
N HIS A 307 -5.13 -10.39 22.31
CA HIS A 307 -5.88 -9.14 22.39
C HIS A 307 -6.33 -8.66 21.01
N LEU A 308 -7.60 -8.26 20.92
CA LEU A 308 -8.15 -7.60 19.72
C LEU A 308 -8.10 -6.08 19.93
N TYR A 309 -7.51 -5.38 18.95
CA TYR A 309 -7.57 -3.92 18.83
C TYR A 309 -8.53 -3.57 17.69
N GLU A 310 -9.65 -2.93 18.01
CA GLU A 310 -10.57 -2.38 17.03
C GLU A 310 -10.29 -0.88 16.86
N THR A 311 -10.01 -0.45 15.63
CA THR A 311 -9.64 0.93 15.31
C THR A 311 -10.71 1.61 14.47
N PRO A 312 -10.77 2.94 14.46
CA PRO A 312 -11.46 3.66 13.38
C PRO A 312 -10.90 3.25 12.00
N VAL A 313 -11.68 3.48 10.94
CA VAL A 313 -11.20 3.29 9.57
C VAL A 313 -10.02 4.22 9.28
N GLY A 314 -8.95 3.65 8.72
CA GLY A 314 -7.72 4.36 8.37
C GLY A 314 -6.49 3.67 8.93
N PHE A 315 -5.64 3.19 8.03
CA PHE A 315 -4.50 2.31 8.36
C PHE A 315 -3.47 2.93 9.31
N LYS A 316 -3.39 4.25 9.39
CA LYS A 316 -2.53 4.99 10.33
C LYS A 316 -2.69 4.54 11.79
N PHE A 317 -3.91 4.18 12.22
CA PHE A 317 -4.18 3.69 13.57
C PHE A 317 -3.63 2.27 13.79
N ILE A 318 -3.66 1.44 12.75
CA ILE A 318 -3.03 0.11 12.75
C ILE A 318 -1.51 0.25 12.76
N GLY A 319 -0.97 1.21 11.98
CA GLY A 319 0.46 1.51 11.94
C GLY A 319 1.05 1.83 13.32
N GLU A 320 0.34 2.61 14.14
CA GLU A 320 0.78 2.89 15.53
C GLU A 320 0.91 1.62 16.38
N LEU A 321 0.00 0.66 16.20
CA LEU A 321 0.03 -0.61 16.94
C LEU A 321 1.17 -1.52 16.47
N ILE A 322 1.55 -1.46 15.19
CA ILE A 322 2.73 -2.15 14.64
C ILE A 322 4.02 -1.54 15.21
N ILE A 323 4.14 -0.21 15.19
CA ILE A 323 5.30 0.50 15.78
C ILE A 323 5.47 0.16 17.26
N ALA A 324 4.37 0.08 17.98
CA ALA A 324 4.37 -0.25 19.40
C ALA A 324 4.55 -1.76 19.71
N ASP A 325 4.76 -2.61 18.70
CA ASP A 325 4.86 -4.09 18.79
C ASP A 325 3.68 -4.75 19.52
N LYS A 326 2.49 -4.17 19.42
CA LYS A 326 1.28 -4.66 20.10
C LYS A 326 0.56 -5.75 19.34
N ILE A 327 0.73 -5.82 18.02
CA ILE A 327 -0.02 -6.73 17.15
C ILE A 327 0.88 -7.60 16.27
N ALA A 328 0.44 -8.82 16.02
CA ALA A 328 1.07 -9.75 15.08
C ALA A 328 0.73 -9.40 13.61
N ILE A 329 -0.49 -8.97 13.38
CA ILE A 329 -1.04 -8.56 12.08
C ILE A 329 -2.12 -7.52 12.31
N GLY A 330 -2.24 -6.60 11.37
CA GLY A 330 -3.36 -5.66 11.29
C GLY A 330 -3.84 -5.50 9.86
N GLY A 331 -5.16 -5.37 9.68
CA GLY A 331 -5.72 -5.24 8.34
C GLY A 331 -7.08 -4.56 8.31
N GLU A 332 -7.45 -4.13 7.10
CA GLU A 332 -8.73 -3.49 6.79
C GLU A 332 -9.45 -4.23 5.66
N GLU A 333 -10.77 -4.20 5.68
CA GLU A 333 -11.64 -4.79 4.64
C GLU A 333 -11.31 -4.29 3.23
N SER A 334 -10.70 -3.11 3.13
CA SER A 334 -10.23 -2.49 1.89
C SER A 334 -8.96 -3.12 1.30
N ALA A 335 -8.63 -4.36 1.69
CA ALA A 335 -7.49 -5.13 1.20
C ALA A 335 -6.10 -4.58 1.59
N GLY A 336 -6.01 -3.84 2.69
CA GLY A 336 -4.74 -3.41 3.26
C GLY A 336 -4.37 -4.25 4.48
N LEU A 337 -3.13 -4.72 4.58
CA LEU A 337 -2.60 -5.37 5.78
C LEU A 337 -1.10 -5.12 5.96
N THR A 338 -0.64 -5.27 7.18
CA THR A 338 0.77 -5.38 7.54
C THR A 338 0.96 -6.37 8.68
N ILE A 339 2.19 -6.79 8.90
CA ILE A 339 2.55 -7.75 9.94
C ILE A 339 3.65 -7.23 10.86
N ARG A 340 3.76 -7.84 12.02
CA ARG A 340 4.82 -7.59 12.99
C ARG A 340 6.21 -7.64 12.36
N GLY A 341 7.04 -6.65 12.69
CA GLY A 341 8.40 -6.55 12.19
C GLY A 341 8.52 -6.03 10.76
N HIS A 342 7.42 -5.63 10.14
CA HIS A 342 7.40 -4.96 8.85
C HIS A 342 7.10 -3.47 8.99
N VAL A 343 6.87 -2.77 7.87
CA VAL A 343 6.54 -1.34 7.87
C VAL A 343 5.17 -1.07 8.48
N PRO A 344 4.96 0.10 9.10
CA PRO A 344 3.65 0.51 9.64
C PRO A 344 2.71 1.06 8.54
N GLU A 345 2.84 0.55 7.34
CA GLU A 345 2.03 0.88 6.16
C GLU A 345 1.46 -0.41 5.56
N LYS A 346 0.35 -0.31 4.85
CA LYS A 346 -0.24 -1.41 4.10
C LYS A 346 0.75 -1.95 3.05
N ASP A 347 0.75 -3.25 2.88
CA ASP A 347 1.62 -3.90 1.91
C ASP A 347 0.93 -5.07 1.20
N GLY A 348 0.50 -4.83 -0.03
CA GLY A 348 -0.13 -5.83 -0.88
C GLY A 348 0.85 -6.91 -1.35
N ILE A 349 2.13 -6.57 -1.45
CA ILE A 349 3.18 -7.52 -1.86
C ILE A 349 3.40 -8.57 -0.79
N ILE A 350 3.63 -8.16 0.48
CA ILE A 350 3.81 -9.13 1.57
C ILE A 350 2.55 -9.95 1.81
N ALA A 351 1.37 -9.34 1.66
CA ALA A 351 0.10 -10.03 1.78
C ALA A 351 -0.01 -11.21 0.81
N GLY A 352 0.22 -10.97 -0.49
CA GLY A 352 0.18 -12.00 -1.52
C GLY A 352 1.23 -13.10 -1.31
N LEU A 353 2.45 -12.73 -0.91
CA LEU A 353 3.52 -13.68 -0.65
C LEU A 353 3.28 -14.53 0.60
N LEU A 354 2.67 -13.98 1.65
CA LEU A 354 2.26 -14.75 2.83
C LEU A 354 1.11 -15.73 2.50
N VAL A 355 0.20 -15.34 1.61
CA VAL A 355 -0.81 -16.29 1.10
C VAL A 355 -0.16 -17.44 0.34
N ALA A 356 0.83 -17.14 -0.53
CA ALA A 356 1.59 -18.18 -1.21
C ALA A 356 2.33 -19.11 -0.22
N GLU A 357 2.95 -18.55 0.82
CA GLU A 357 3.59 -19.33 1.90
C GLU A 357 2.57 -20.23 2.62
N MET A 358 1.42 -19.68 2.98
CA MET A 358 0.36 -20.41 3.68
C MET A 358 -0.16 -21.57 2.83
N VAL A 359 -0.44 -21.33 1.54
CA VAL A 359 -0.89 -22.37 0.60
C VAL A 359 0.19 -23.45 0.46
N ALA A 360 1.44 -23.06 0.28
CA ALA A 360 2.57 -23.98 0.15
C ALA A 360 2.75 -24.88 1.38
N LYS A 361 2.76 -24.28 2.58
CA LYS A 361 3.01 -25.03 3.83
C LYS A 361 1.83 -25.91 4.25
N ARG A 362 0.60 -25.46 4.05
CA ARG A 362 -0.59 -26.24 4.40
C ARG A 362 -0.98 -27.27 3.33
N GLY A 363 -0.50 -27.12 2.09
CA GLY A 363 -0.78 -28.04 0.97
C GLY A 363 -2.26 -28.12 0.61
N LYS A 364 -3.02 -27.06 0.85
CA LYS A 364 -4.48 -26.99 0.66
C LYS A 364 -4.88 -25.71 -0.06
N SER A 365 -5.97 -25.74 -0.83
CA SER A 365 -6.58 -24.55 -1.41
C SER A 365 -7.00 -23.56 -0.32
N ILE A 366 -7.09 -22.29 -0.67
CA ILE A 366 -7.53 -21.23 0.26
C ILE A 366 -8.96 -21.50 0.72
N SER A 367 -9.82 -21.92 -0.20
CA SER A 367 -11.22 -22.26 0.10
C SER A 367 -11.34 -23.41 1.10
N ALA A 368 -10.50 -24.46 0.98
CA ALA A 368 -10.46 -25.56 1.95
C ALA A 368 -9.98 -25.09 3.34
N GLN A 369 -8.95 -24.24 3.38
CA GLN A 369 -8.46 -23.65 4.63
C GLN A 369 -9.50 -22.76 5.29
N LEU A 370 -10.30 -22.02 4.51
CA LEU A 370 -11.39 -21.19 5.01
C LEU A 370 -12.50 -22.04 5.65
N GLN A 371 -12.85 -23.19 5.05
CA GLN A 371 -13.81 -24.13 5.65
C GLN A 371 -13.29 -24.71 6.97
N GLU A 372 -12.01 -25.03 7.05
CA GLU A 372 -11.39 -25.48 8.31
C GLU A 372 -11.43 -24.37 9.37
N LEU A 373 -11.18 -23.13 8.97
CA LEU A 373 -11.26 -21.96 9.85
C LEU A 373 -12.68 -21.77 10.41
N PHE A 374 -13.70 -21.90 9.54
CA PHE A 374 -15.10 -21.87 9.97
C PHE A 374 -15.44 -23.01 10.92
N GLY A 375 -14.83 -24.17 10.75
CA GLY A 375 -14.95 -25.28 11.70
C GLY A 375 -14.40 -24.96 13.10
N LYS A 376 -13.38 -24.08 13.20
CA LYS A 376 -12.80 -23.67 14.49
C LYS A 376 -13.67 -22.64 15.24
N VAL A 377 -14.24 -21.66 14.53
CA VAL A 377 -14.81 -20.46 15.16
C VAL A 377 -16.22 -20.08 14.68
N GLY A 378 -16.82 -20.88 13.79
CA GLY A 378 -18.10 -20.56 13.16
C GLY A 378 -17.95 -19.80 11.85
N SER A 379 -19.03 -19.76 11.07
CA SER A 379 -19.07 -19.11 9.76
C SER A 379 -19.46 -17.64 9.87
N PHE A 380 -18.72 -16.79 9.19
CA PHE A 380 -18.97 -15.35 9.09
C PHE A 380 -19.04 -14.95 7.62
N TYR A 381 -20.07 -14.21 7.26
CA TYR A 381 -20.30 -13.74 5.89
C TYR A 381 -20.27 -12.20 5.89
N PRO A 382 -19.18 -11.57 5.44
CA PRO A 382 -19.13 -10.13 5.30
C PRO A 382 -20.21 -9.66 4.32
N ARG A 383 -20.96 -8.61 4.67
CA ARG A 383 -21.81 -7.91 3.70
C ARG A 383 -20.92 -6.92 2.96
N SER A 384 -20.94 -6.92 1.63
CA SER A 384 -20.45 -5.79 0.85
C SER A 384 -21.51 -4.68 0.93
N GLU A 385 -21.17 -3.53 1.49
CA GLU A 385 -22.03 -2.34 1.45
C GLU A 385 -21.70 -1.49 0.21
N GLU A 386 -21.78 -2.09 -0.97
CA GLU A 386 -21.54 -1.36 -2.23
C GLU A 386 -22.61 -0.33 -2.60
N HIS A 387 -23.65 -0.13 -1.80
CA HIS A 387 -24.83 0.67 -2.17
C HIS A 387 -25.06 1.97 -1.42
N THR A 388 -24.16 2.44 -0.56
CA THR A 388 -24.43 3.66 0.21
C THR A 388 -23.75 4.94 -0.31
N SER A 389 -22.83 4.86 -1.27
CA SER A 389 -22.16 6.05 -1.81
C SER A 389 -22.95 6.78 -2.90
N GLU A 390 -23.92 6.15 -3.55
CA GLU A 390 -24.71 6.77 -4.61
C GLU A 390 -25.93 7.58 -4.12
N LEU A 391 -26.28 7.52 -2.84
CA LEU A 391 -27.47 8.18 -2.29
C LEU A 391 -27.21 9.50 -1.56
N GLN A 392 -25.98 10.03 -1.59
CA GLN A 392 -25.64 11.30 -0.93
C GLN A 392 -25.12 12.37 -1.89
N SER A 393 -25.68 12.48 -3.09
CA SER A 393 -25.61 13.73 -3.84
C SER A 393 -26.87 14.54 -3.50
N PRO A 394 -26.78 15.61 -2.74
CA PRO A 394 -27.91 16.52 -2.61
C PRO A 394 -28.11 17.26 -3.94
N CYS A 395 -29.33 17.23 -4.45
CA CYS A 395 -29.79 18.08 -5.53
C CYS A 395 -29.58 19.57 -5.23
#